data_f8c1c6ce5a86385bad8704b762a81a3c
#
_entry.id   f8c1c6ce5a86385bad8704b762a81a3c
#
_cell.length_a   1.000
_cell.length_b   1.000
_cell.length_c   1.000
_cell.angle_alpha   90.00
_cell.angle_beta   90.00
_cell.angle_gamma   90.00
#
_symmetry.space_group_name_H-M   'P 1'
#
loop_
_entity.id
_entity.type
_entity.pdbx_description
1 polymer ?
#
loop_
_entity_poly.entity_id
_entity_poly.type
_entity_poly.pdbx_seq_one_letter_code
_entity_poly.pdbx_strand_id
1 'polypeptide(L)'
;MATVAPKAKTVVTMKLDGKCASHSRTDVSVRDVKSTIDEPAERGGTNQGLTPTETLMASLIGCTNVITHKVAEKNGVDIDSLSVKLEAQFDRRGVTLAEEVNVPFPAVTLTIDLVTGADEAAVEKVKRDLHKFCPVSKVFRASGSELKEVWNVRAP
;
A
#
# COMPACT_ATOMS: atom_id res chain seq x y z
N MET A 1 -16.72 31.32 28.41
CA MET A 1 -17.34 30.13 27.78
C MET A 1 -16.27 29.41 26.98
N ALA A 2 -15.89 28.19 27.40
CA ALA A 2 -14.89 27.38 26.66
C ALA A 2 -15.55 26.86 25.38
N THR A 3 -15.04 27.26 24.22
CA THR A 3 -15.46 26.73 22.92
C THR A 3 -14.92 25.29 22.82
N VAL A 4 -15.81 24.29 22.90
CA VAL A 4 -15.46 22.90 22.65
C VAL A 4 -15.10 22.79 21.17
N ALA A 5 -13.84 22.46 20.87
CA ALA A 5 -13.41 22.21 19.50
C ALA A 5 -14.28 21.10 18.87
N PRO A 6 -14.74 21.26 17.61
CA PRO A 6 -15.58 20.27 16.97
C PRO A 6 -14.84 18.95 16.87
N LYS A 7 -15.49 17.85 17.31
CA LYS A 7 -14.94 16.49 17.25
C LYS A 7 -14.61 16.15 15.80
N ALA A 8 -13.36 15.84 15.52
CA ALA A 8 -12.91 15.47 14.18
C ALA A 8 -13.76 14.30 13.62
N LYS A 9 -14.18 14.40 12.35
CA LYS A 9 -14.88 13.29 11.68
C LYS A 9 -13.96 12.10 11.58
N THR A 10 -14.37 10.97 12.13
CA THR A 10 -13.61 9.71 12.11
C THR A 10 -13.79 8.94 10.80
N VAL A 11 -14.90 9.15 10.11
CA VAL A 11 -15.20 8.57 8.79
C VAL A 11 -15.24 9.70 7.77
N VAL A 12 -14.46 9.56 6.71
CA VAL A 12 -14.38 10.51 5.60
C VAL A 12 -14.79 9.84 4.29
N THR A 13 -15.36 10.60 3.37
CA THR A 13 -15.67 10.12 2.03
C THR A 13 -14.56 10.55 1.09
N MET A 14 -13.95 9.60 0.41
CA MET A 14 -13.01 9.85 -0.70
C MET A 14 -13.79 9.78 -2.02
N LYS A 15 -13.47 10.68 -2.94
CA LYS A 15 -14.06 10.71 -4.29
C LYS A 15 -12.93 10.75 -5.29
N LEU A 16 -12.96 9.85 -6.25
CA LEU A 16 -12.03 9.76 -7.37
C LEU A 16 -12.86 9.69 -8.65
N ASP A 17 -12.36 10.30 -9.71
CA ASP A 17 -12.93 10.21 -11.04
C ASP A 17 -11.99 9.43 -11.94
N GLY A 18 -12.54 8.54 -12.77
CA GLY A 18 -11.82 7.72 -13.73
C GLY A 18 -12.36 7.92 -15.14
N LYS A 19 -11.53 8.37 -16.07
CA LYS A 19 -11.85 8.42 -17.50
C LYS A 19 -11.20 7.22 -18.18
N CYS A 20 -12.03 6.26 -18.64
CA CYS A 20 -11.57 5.12 -19.44
C CYS A 20 -11.27 5.60 -20.87
N ALA A 21 -10.00 5.91 -21.12
CA ALA A 21 -9.55 6.46 -22.41
C ALA A 21 -9.47 5.40 -23.51
N SER A 22 -9.29 4.12 -23.13
CA SER A 22 -9.35 2.96 -24.02
C SER A 22 -9.82 1.73 -23.23
N HIS A 23 -9.82 0.55 -23.86
CA HIS A 23 -10.11 -0.73 -23.19
C HIS A 23 -9.09 -1.11 -22.10
N SER A 24 -7.89 -0.53 -22.11
CA SER A 24 -6.79 -0.82 -21.20
C SER A 24 -6.38 0.37 -20.34
N ARG A 25 -6.59 1.61 -20.83
CA ARG A 25 -6.13 2.82 -20.17
C ARG A 25 -7.24 3.55 -19.43
N THR A 26 -6.97 3.88 -18.16
CA THR A 26 -7.82 4.72 -17.32
C THR A 26 -7.01 5.87 -16.73
N ASP A 27 -7.41 7.10 -17.02
CA ASP A 27 -6.85 8.29 -16.40
C ASP A 27 -7.66 8.63 -15.16
N VAL A 28 -7.03 8.55 -13.99
CA VAL A 28 -7.65 8.77 -12.67
C VAL A 28 -7.29 10.15 -12.16
N SER A 29 -8.26 10.84 -11.56
CA SER A 29 -8.04 12.12 -10.89
C SER A 29 -8.65 12.16 -9.51
N VAL A 30 -7.94 12.81 -8.60
CA VAL A 30 -8.38 13.09 -7.23
C VAL A 30 -7.76 14.40 -6.76
N ARG A 31 -8.56 15.33 -6.26
CA ARG A 31 -8.11 16.69 -5.93
C ARG A 31 -7.47 17.37 -7.16
N ASP A 32 -6.22 17.82 -7.05
CA ASP A 32 -5.35 18.38 -8.09
C ASP A 32 -4.32 17.37 -8.66
N VAL A 33 -4.44 16.09 -8.28
CA VAL A 33 -3.51 15.01 -8.67
C VAL A 33 -4.15 14.13 -9.74
N LYS A 34 -3.34 13.74 -10.73
CA LYS A 34 -3.71 12.80 -11.79
C LYS A 34 -2.74 11.62 -11.83
N SER A 35 -3.25 10.47 -12.23
CA SER A 35 -2.46 9.25 -12.46
C SER A 35 -3.05 8.48 -13.63
N THR A 36 -2.21 7.75 -14.34
CA THR A 36 -2.65 6.84 -15.41
C THR A 36 -2.46 5.40 -14.95
N ILE A 37 -3.48 4.59 -15.17
CA ILE A 37 -3.45 3.13 -15.04
C ILE A 37 -3.58 2.57 -16.45
N ASP A 38 -2.66 1.68 -16.85
CA ASP A 38 -2.63 1.17 -18.23
C ASP A 38 -2.02 -0.23 -18.27
N GLU A 39 -2.30 -0.96 -19.33
CA GLU A 39 -1.66 -2.24 -19.59
C GLU A 39 -0.39 -2.05 -20.45
N PRO A 40 0.60 -2.96 -20.35
CA PRO A 40 1.76 -2.94 -21.23
C PRO A 40 1.36 -3.27 -22.68
N ALA A 41 2.24 -2.90 -23.62
CA ALA A 41 1.94 -3.01 -25.05
C ALA A 41 1.62 -4.45 -25.49
N GLU A 42 2.30 -5.45 -24.95
CA GLU A 42 2.07 -6.87 -25.23
C GLU A 42 0.69 -7.39 -24.76
N ARG A 43 0.01 -6.62 -23.91
CA ARG A 43 -1.38 -6.87 -23.48
C ARG A 43 -2.38 -5.89 -24.08
N GLY A 44 -1.98 -5.16 -25.13
CA GLY A 44 -2.83 -4.24 -25.87
C GLY A 44 -2.95 -2.85 -25.26
N GLY A 45 -2.13 -2.51 -24.27
CA GLY A 45 -2.04 -1.19 -23.68
C GLY A 45 -1.04 -0.27 -24.37
N THR A 46 -0.77 0.88 -23.75
CA THR A 46 0.21 1.86 -24.22
C THR A 46 1.39 2.04 -23.27
N ASN A 47 1.45 1.27 -22.19
CA ASN A 47 2.51 1.26 -21.17
C ASN A 47 2.79 2.66 -20.58
N GLN A 48 1.75 3.44 -20.33
CA GLN A 48 1.85 4.80 -19.77
C GLN A 48 1.58 4.89 -18.27
N GLY A 49 1.32 3.77 -17.63
CA GLY A 49 1.06 3.69 -16.20
C GLY A 49 1.26 2.28 -15.67
N LEU A 50 1.15 2.15 -14.35
CA LEU A 50 1.08 0.84 -13.71
C LEU A 50 -0.21 0.12 -14.12
N THR A 51 -0.16 -1.19 -14.21
CA THR A 51 -1.39 -1.99 -14.38
C THR A 51 -2.30 -1.86 -13.14
N PRO A 52 -3.59 -2.19 -13.24
CA PRO A 52 -4.49 -2.15 -12.08
C PRO A 52 -3.97 -2.96 -10.88
N THR A 53 -3.41 -4.15 -11.13
CA THR A 53 -2.84 -5.02 -10.09
C THR A 53 -1.55 -4.45 -9.49
N GLU A 54 -0.67 -3.86 -10.31
CA GLU A 54 0.53 -3.16 -9.84
C GLU A 54 0.18 -1.90 -9.04
N THR A 55 -0.87 -1.18 -9.43
CA THR A 55 -1.38 -0.02 -8.68
C THR A 55 -1.85 -0.42 -7.29
N LEU A 56 -2.54 -1.56 -7.15
CA LEU A 56 -2.93 -2.11 -5.86
C LEU A 56 -1.70 -2.44 -5.01
N MET A 57 -0.66 -3.07 -5.58
CA MET A 57 0.59 -3.38 -4.88
C MET A 57 1.35 -2.10 -4.50
N ALA A 58 1.41 -1.11 -5.39
CA ALA A 58 2.03 0.18 -5.12
C ALA A 58 1.33 0.91 -3.95
N SER A 59 0.01 0.79 -3.81
CA SER A 59 -0.73 1.35 -2.68
C SER A 59 -0.29 0.75 -1.34
N LEU A 60 0.02 -0.55 -1.31
CA LEU A 60 0.52 -1.21 -0.11
C LEU A 60 1.94 -0.73 0.26
N ILE A 61 2.83 -0.57 -0.73
CA ILE A 61 4.17 0.02 -0.53
C ILE A 61 4.04 1.44 0.05
N GLY A 62 3.24 2.29 -0.59
CA GLY A 62 3.05 3.68 -0.16
C GLY A 62 2.43 3.78 1.24
N CYS A 63 1.45 2.92 1.54
CA CYS A 63 0.84 2.90 2.86
C CYS A 63 1.82 2.40 3.93
N THR A 64 2.63 1.39 3.62
CA THR A 64 3.70 0.91 4.51
C THR A 64 4.66 2.05 4.86
N ASN A 65 5.14 2.80 3.86
CA ASN A 65 5.99 3.97 4.08
C ASN A 65 5.33 5.00 5.02
N VAL A 66 4.13 5.47 4.68
CA VAL A 66 3.45 6.53 5.45
C VAL A 66 3.15 6.11 6.88
N ILE A 67 2.66 4.89 7.08
CA ILE A 67 2.30 4.42 8.42
C ILE A 67 3.53 4.09 9.24
N THR A 68 4.61 3.55 8.64
CA THR A 68 5.87 3.33 9.36
C THR A 68 6.42 4.64 9.93
N HIS A 69 6.46 5.72 9.14
CA HIS A 69 6.90 7.03 9.65
C HIS A 69 6.00 7.55 10.77
N LYS A 70 4.67 7.45 10.63
CA LYS A 70 3.73 7.90 11.67
C LYS A 70 3.87 7.11 12.98
N VAL A 71 4.04 5.80 12.91
CA VAL A 71 4.20 4.98 14.11
C VAL A 71 5.59 5.11 14.72
N ALA A 72 6.62 5.36 13.91
CA ALA A 72 7.97 5.69 14.36
C ALA A 72 7.97 6.99 15.16
N GLU A 73 7.44 8.08 14.58
CA GLU A 73 7.28 9.37 15.27
C GLU A 73 6.54 9.23 16.60
N LYS A 74 5.41 8.50 16.61
CA LYS A 74 4.62 8.23 17.82
C LYS A 74 5.42 7.50 18.90
N ASN A 75 6.38 6.65 18.52
CA ASN A 75 7.20 5.86 19.43
C ASN A 75 8.59 6.50 19.70
N GLY A 76 8.83 7.72 19.23
CA GLY A 76 10.11 8.43 19.41
C GLY A 76 11.27 7.79 18.64
N VAL A 77 10.99 7.17 17.50
CA VAL A 77 11.98 6.53 16.62
C VAL A 77 12.25 7.44 15.43
N ASP A 78 13.48 7.85 15.25
CA ASP A 78 13.95 8.56 14.06
C ASP A 78 14.30 7.55 12.97
N ILE A 79 13.87 7.82 11.74
CA ILE A 79 14.16 7.02 10.56
C ILE A 79 15.13 7.77 9.66
N ASP A 80 16.33 7.25 9.48
CA ASP A 80 17.33 7.81 8.57
C ASP A 80 17.03 7.46 7.12
N SER A 81 16.60 6.23 6.87
CA SER A 81 16.07 5.81 5.56
C SER A 81 15.14 4.63 5.67
N LEU A 82 14.21 4.55 4.74
CA LEU A 82 13.26 3.47 4.60
C LEU A 82 13.09 3.12 3.13
N SER A 83 13.21 1.84 2.79
CA SER A 83 12.79 1.33 1.49
C SER A 83 11.94 0.09 1.62
N VAL A 84 11.01 -0.10 0.69
CA VAL A 84 10.06 -1.21 0.70
C VAL A 84 10.08 -1.87 -0.66
N LYS A 85 10.33 -3.18 -0.68
CA LYS A 85 10.15 -4.05 -1.85
C LYS A 85 8.94 -4.93 -1.63
N LEU A 86 8.24 -5.25 -2.69
CA LEU A 86 7.07 -6.12 -2.65
C LEU A 86 7.19 -7.20 -3.71
N GLU A 87 6.94 -8.45 -3.30
CA GLU A 87 6.74 -9.59 -4.18
C GLU A 87 5.35 -10.16 -3.90
N ALA A 88 4.57 -10.41 -4.96
CA ALA A 88 3.24 -10.99 -4.84
C ALA A 88 3.08 -12.16 -5.81
N GLN A 89 2.50 -13.25 -5.33
CA GLN A 89 1.97 -14.29 -6.19
C GLN A 89 0.61 -13.86 -6.72
N PHE A 90 0.38 -14.04 -8.01
CA PHE A 90 -0.87 -13.66 -8.65
C PHE A 90 -1.47 -14.85 -9.42
N ASP A 91 -2.64 -15.29 -9.00
CA ASP A 91 -3.40 -16.31 -9.71
C ASP A 91 -4.15 -15.68 -10.89
N ARG A 92 -3.66 -15.93 -12.10
CA ARG A 92 -4.16 -15.30 -13.32
C ARG A 92 -5.43 -15.94 -13.89
N ARG A 93 -5.88 -17.07 -13.35
CA ARG A 93 -7.06 -17.79 -13.89
C ARG A 93 -8.31 -16.91 -13.95
N GLY A 94 -8.50 -16.05 -12.94
CA GLY A 94 -9.61 -15.10 -12.92
C GLY A 94 -9.56 -14.08 -14.05
N VAL A 95 -8.41 -13.41 -14.25
CA VAL A 95 -8.28 -12.36 -15.30
C VAL A 95 -8.23 -12.92 -16.72
N THR A 96 -7.89 -14.20 -16.89
CA THR A 96 -7.99 -14.90 -18.17
C THR A 96 -9.39 -15.49 -18.41
N LEU A 97 -10.32 -15.26 -17.49
CA LEU A 97 -11.71 -15.76 -17.52
C LEU A 97 -11.80 -17.30 -17.59
N ALA A 98 -10.77 -17.99 -17.10
CA ALA A 98 -10.72 -19.45 -17.08
C ALA A 98 -11.58 -20.03 -15.95
N GLU A 99 -11.50 -19.42 -14.75
CA GLU A 99 -12.32 -19.80 -13.60
C GLU A 99 -12.37 -18.67 -12.56
N GLU A 100 -13.34 -18.73 -11.65
CA GLU A 100 -13.41 -17.82 -10.51
C GLU A 100 -12.29 -18.11 -9.51
N VAL A 101 -11.59 -17.05 -9.06
CA VAL A 101 -10.52 -17.14 -8.06
C VAL A 101 -10.89 -16.29 -6.86
N ASN A 102 -11.12 -16.93 -5.71
CA ASN A 102 -11.53 -16.24 -4.49
C ASN A 102 -10.40 -15.44 -3.82
N VAL A 103 -9.14 -15.90 -3.94
CA VAL A 103 -7.95 -15.23 -3.39
C VAL A 103 -6.95 -15.01 -4.52
N PRO A 104 -7.09 -13.91 -5.30
CA PRO A 104 -6.23 -13.64 -6.47
C PRO A 104 -4.75 -13.48 -6.13
N PHE A 105 -4.45 -13.00 -4.92
CA PHE A 105 -3.07 -12.81 -4.42
C PHE A 105 -2.85 -13.71 -3.20
N PRO A 106 -2.56 -15.02 -3.37
CA PRO A 106 -2.46 -15.94 -2.25
C PRO A 106 -1.34 -15.60 -1.27
N ALA A 107 -0.21 -15.08 -1.77
CA ALA A 107 0.91 -14.67 -0.95
C ALA A 107 1.49 -13.32 -1.41
N VAL A 108 1.77 -12.46 -0.43
CA VAL A 108 2.42 -11.15 -0.63
C VAL A 108 3.52 -11.01 0.42
N THR A 109 4.73 -10.70 -0.03
CA THR A 109 5.88 -10.45 0.86
C THR A 109 6.34 -9.01 0.70
N LEU A 110 6.39 -8.29 1.82
CA LEU A 110 7.04 -6.98 1.94
C LEU A 110 8.43 -7.18 2.54
N THR A 111 9.47 -6.72 1.86
CA THR A 111 10.81 -6.58 2.44
C THR A 111 11.03 -5.09 2.76
N ILE A 112 11.22 -4.81 4.04
CA ILE A 112 11.32 -3.45 4.58
C ILE A 112 12.74 -3.26 5.09
N ASP A 113 13.53 -2.45 4.38
CA ASP A 113 14.88 -2.06 4.78
C ASP A 113 14.79 -0.76 5.57
N LEU A 114 15.11 -0.80 6.85
CA LEU A 114 15.03 0.34 7.78
C LEU A 114 16.42 0.68 8.31
N VAL A 115 16.82 1.95 8.19
CA VAL A 115 18.02 2.50 8.85
C VAL A 115 17.57 3.41 9.98
N THR A 116 18.00 3.11 11.19
CA THR A 116 17.65 3.88 12.40
C THR A 116 18.67 3.64 13.51
N GLY A 117 18.92 4.66 14.34
CA GLY A 117 19.70 4.53 15.56
C GLY A 117 18.91 4.03 16.78
N ALA A 118 17.63 3.69 16.61
CA ALA A 118 16.75 3.22 17.69
C ALA A 118 17.14 1.80 18.15
N ASP A 119 16.85 1.49 19.40
CA ASP A 119 17.05 0.15 19.96
C ASP A 119 16.00 -0.85 19.40
N GLU A 120 16.30 -2.14 19.59
CA GLU A 120 15.44 -3.23 19.11
C GLU A 120 14.03 -3.16 19.70
N ALA A 121 13.89 -2.78 20.97
CA ALA A 121 12.58 -2.72 21.62
C ALA A 121 11.68 -1.62 21.02
N ALA A 122 12.26 -0.49 20.64
CA ALA A 122 11.57 0.60 19.97
C ALA A 122 11.18 0.21 18.54
N VAL A 123 12.07 -0.48 17.81
CA VAL A 123 11.80 -1.01 16.46
C VAL A 123 10.66 -2.04 16.49
N GLU A 124 10.64 -2.95 17.47
CA GLU A 124 9.55 -3.93 17.62
C GLU A 124 8.18 -3.27 17.88
N LYS A 125 8.15 -2.11 18.56
CA LYS A 125 6.91 -1.32 18.68
C LYS A 125 6.46 -0.77 17.33
N VAL A 126 7.40 -0.28 16.52
CA VAL A 126 7.10 0.23 15.18
C VAL A 126 6.52 -0.87 14.28
N LYS A 127 7.13 -2.07 14.26
CA LYS A 127 6.65 -3.23 13.51
C LYS A 127 5.22 -3.61 13.90
N ARG A 128 4.98 -3.75 15.21
CA ARG A 128 3.67 -4.10 15.76
C ARG A 128 2.60 -3.04 15.42
N ASP A 129 2.95 -1.77 15.55
CA ASP A 129 2.01 -0.68 15.30
C ASP A 129 1.75 -0.50 13.80
N LEU A 130 2.74 -0.73 12.91
CA LEU A 130 2.49 -0.81 11.46
C LEU A 130 1.40 -1.84 11.15
N HIS A 131 1.57 -3.06 11.63
CA HIS A 131 0.62 -4.16 11.46
C HIS A 131 -0.80 -3.78 11.95
N LYS A 132 -0.87 -3.02 13.04
CA LYS A 132 -2.12 -2.60 13.69
C LYS A 132 -2.85 -1.48 12.95
N PHE A 133 -2.10 -0.54 12.36
CA PHE A 133 -2.66 0.71 11.86
C PHE A 133 -2.63 0.89 10.35
N CYS A 134 -1.88 0.08 9.58
CA CYS A 134 -1.87 0.17 8.12
C CYS A 134 -3.20 -0.29 7.51
N PRO A 135 -4.04 0.63 6.97
CA PRO A 135 -5.35 0.25 6.45
C PRO A 135 -5.24 -0.65 5.21
N VAL A 136 -4.24 -0.44 4.34
CA VAL A 136 -4.08 -1.24 3.13
C VAL A 136 -3.64 -2.66 3.46
N SER A 137 -2.71 -2.87 4.41
CA SER A 137 -2.33 -4.21 4.84
C SER A 137 -3.51 -4.98 5.45
N LYS A 138 -4.42 -4.27 6.14
CA LYS A 138 -5.65 -4.88 6.66
C LYS A 138 -6.58 -5.36 5.55
N VAL A 139 -6.69 -4.62 4.44
CA VAL A 139 -7.47 -5.04 3.27
C VAL A 139 -6.89 -6.33 2.67
N PHE A 140 -5.56 -6.40 2.47
CA PHE A 140 -4.90 -7.62 1.99
C PHE A 140 -5.15 -8.81 2.90
N ARG A 141 -4.98 -8.66 4.21
CA ARG A 141 -5.23 -9.75 5.17
C ARG A 141 -6.70 -10.18 5.18
N ALA A 142 -7.62 -9.24 5.08
CA ALA A 142 -9.06 -9.52 5.05
C ALA A 142 -9.50 -10.22 3.75
N SER A 143 -8.75 -10.06 2.65
CA SER A 143 -9.02 -10.77 1.39
C SER A 143 -8.58 -12.24 1.37
N GLY A 144 -7.92 -12.71 2.44
CA GLY A 144 -7.36 -14.06 2.53
C GLY A 144 -5.91 -14.18 2.04
N SER A 145 -5.28 -13.07 1.64
CA SER A 145 -3.86 -13.06 1.29
C SER A 145 -2.98 -13.31 2.50
N GLU A 146 -2.00 -14.21 2.38
CA GLU A 146 -0.92 -14.33 3.34
C GLU A 146 0.05 -13.17 3.14
N LEU A 147 0.00 -12.18 4.05
CA LEU A 147 0.89 -11.02 4.01
C LEU A 147 2.03 -11.20 5.00
N LYS A 148 3.25 -11.38 4.47
CA LYS A 148 4.50 -11.52 5.22
C LYS A 148 5.28 -10.21 5.18
N GLU A 149 5.81 -9.79 6.34
CA GLU A 149 6.72 -8.66 6.47
C GLU A 149 8.10 -9.15 6.89
N VAL A 150 9.11 -8.85 6.10
CA VAL A 150 10.54 -9.14 6.37
C VAL A 150 11.23 -7.81 6.64
N TRP A 151 11.78 -7.64 7.83
CA TRP A 151 12.45 -6.42 8.24
C TRP A 151 13.95 -6.60 8.29
N ASN A 152 14.66 -5.79 7.54
CA ASN A 152 16.11 -5.65 7.60
C ASN A 152 16.41 -4.32 8.29
N VAL A 153 16.78 -4.38 9.56
CA VAL A 153 17.07 -3.19 10.37
C VAL A 153 18.57 -3.06 10.54
N ARG A 154 19.10 -1.88 10.35
CA ARG A 154 20.53 -1.59 10.53
C ARG A 154 20.73 -0.20 11.11
N ALA A 155 21.84 -0.02 11.80
CA ALA A 155 22.28 1.28 12.28
C ALA A 155 22.68 2.20 11.11
N PRO A 156 22.67 3.54 11.30
CA PRO A 156 23.14 4.54 10.35
C PRO A 156 24.58 4.35 9.90
#